data_0b6b931aaedc60a201897b5e86b8f503
#
_entry.id   0b6b931aaedc60a201897b5e86b8f503
#
_cell.length_a   1.000
_cell.length_b   1.000
_cell.length_c   1.000
_cell.angle_alpha   90.00
_cell.angle_beta   90.00
_cell.angle_gamma   90.00
#
_symmetry.space_group_name_H-M   'P 1'
#
loop_
_entity.id
_entity.type
_entity.pdbx_description
1 polymer ?
#
loop_
_entity_poly.entity_id
_entity_poly.type
_entity_poly.pdbx_seq_one_letter_code
_entity_poly.pdbx_strand_id
1 'polypeptide(L)'
;MTKKILFAFVIAAGLASCSEDYTDWNNPQHNDAEEAVAAAYGVQFVGSGVDVNMGDENNPEKIKLVSMATSNPDVDSLRFMSIKINNQVIPYTVEGNDAYVSTYSLDSCAMVALKTRKYEKRELNVDVEATVYPKSKTAVAIKGGLKQNETPIPTPEIDPKGYYILGDIENVGWTPSKGLMMTDKGNGIYTATVTTTNEENWFKFYGATGFSTDDNNWDLVNKYQYGCQVNGDAATFNMLEWKDVKTPTIAGAGTWIVTLDMINCTYTISKPILYMAGDANGWAQIDYLASVDGSSFTGFMYLNQNGFKFCSEPNWDGTNYGATFFSKEGDNIIMTEEAGYYKVDVDLSAKTYTLTPITTIGVIGDATEGGWDSDQDMTYVPYNSETKEPGYWEIKDINLTAGAIKFRANDAWDISWGGDINSLTTNNGGNITVEAGTYDIKLYAWADGYAKCELTKK
;
A
#
# COMPACT_ATOMS: atom_id res chain seq x y z
N MET A 1 27.19 26.27 13.87
CA MET A 1 25.88 26.76 14.36
C MET A 1 24.81 26.23 13.43
N THR A 2 24.23 25.13 13.82
CA THR A 2 23.28 24.35 13.00
C THR A 2 21.85 24.82 13.33
N LYS A 3 21.18 25.43 12.37
CA LYS A 3 19.75 25.78 12.51
C LYS A 3 18.91 24.51 12.27
N LYS A 4 18.34 23.97 13.35
CA LYS A 4 17.26 22.98 13.28
C LYS A 4 15.98 23.71 12.85
N ILE A 5 15.44 23.37 11.68
CA ILE A 5 14.11 23.80 11.27
C ILE A 5 13.13 22.77 11.82
N LEU A 6 12.37 23.20 12.81
CA LEU A 6 11.29 22.45 13.42
C LEU A 6 10.02 22.70 12.60
N PHE A 7 9.52 21.69 11.87
CA PHE A 7 8.20 21.77 11.24
C PHE A 7 7.14 21.51 12.30
N ALA A 8 6.45 22.56 12.71
CA ALA A 8 5.27 22.44 13.54
C ALA A 8 4.02 22.30 12.66
N PHE A 9 3.37 21.14 12.71
CA PHE A 9 2.03 20.94 12.16
C PHE A 9 1.04 21.71 13.04
N VAL A 10 0.44 22.77 12.53
CA VAL A 10 -0.71 23.42 13.14
C VAL A 10 -1.98 22.82 12.52
N ILE A 11 -2.61 21.91 13.24
CA ILE A 11 -3.99 21.50 12.97
C ILE A 11 -4.89 22.59 13.56
N ALA A 12 -5.44 23.45 12.72
CA ALA A 12 -6.48 24.38 13.12
C ALA A 12 -7.86 23.71 12.92
N ALA A 13 -8.35 23.07 13.99
CA ALA A 13 -9.76 22.70 14.08
C ALA A 13 -10.57 23.97 14.33
N GLY A 14 -11.19 24.51 13.28
CA GLY A 14 -12.16 25.58 13.40
C GLY A 14 -13.54 25.02 13.74
N LEU A 15 -13.90 24.97 15.02
CA LEU A 15 -15.29 24.81 15.45
C LEU A 15 -16.01 26.14 15.25
N ALA A 16 -16.73 26.30 14.15
CA ALA A 16 -17.73 27.34 14.01
C ALA A 16 -19.07 26.79 14.53
N SER A 17 -19.40 27.14 15.77
CA SER A 17 -20.76 26.97 16.30
C SER A 17 -21.63 28.05 15.66
N CYS A 18 -22.50 27.68 14.72
CA CYS A 18 -23.63 28.49 14.32
C CYS A 18 -24.87 27.96 15.02
N SER A 19 -25.37 28.70 15.99
CA SER A 19 -26.72 28.54 16.49
C SER A 19 -27.66 29.34 15.59
N GLU A 20 -28.35 28.67 14.68
CA GLU A 20 -29.54 29.23 14.01
C GLU A 20 -30.67 28.21 14.06
N ASP A 21 -31.89 28.75 14.34
CA ASP A 21 -33.13 28.00 14.51
C ASP A 21 -33.44 27.17 13.23
N TYR A 22 -33.35 25.85 13.35
CA TYR A 22 -33.79 24.91 12.32
C TYR A 22 -35.33 24.79 12.37
N THR A 23 -36.03 25.55 11.56
CA THR A 23 -37.51 25.44 11.38
C THR A 23 -37.90 24.82 10.04
N ASP A 24 -36.99 24.27 9.26
CA ASP A 24 -37.28 23.81 7.90
C ASP A 24 -36.95 22.31 7.67
N TRP A 25 -37.64 21.46 8.44
CA TRP A 25 -37.56 20.00 8.32
C TRP A 25 -38.17 19.43 7.03
N ASN A 26 -38.92 20.25 6.28
CA ASN A 26 -39.65 19.81 5.08
C ASN A 26 -38.96 20.13 3.76
N ASN A 27 -37.82 20.79 3.78
CA ASN A 27 -37.07 21.10 2.56
C ASN A 27 -35.57 20.93 2.82
N PRO A 28 -35.01 19.71 2.75
CA PRO A 28 -33.58 19.52 2.88
C PRO A 28 -32.91 20.36 1.80
N GLN A 29 -32.06 21.31 2.20
CA GLN A 29 -31.25 22.08 1.25
C GLN A 29 -30.40 21.08 0.47
N HIS A 30 -30.76 20.89 -0.78
CA HIS A 30 -29.95 20.15 -1.72
C HIS A 30 -28.80 21.09 -2.10
N ASN A 31 -27.63 20.87 -1.54
CA ASN A 31 -26.42 21.53 -2.02
C ASN A 31 -26.12 20.97 -3.41
N ASP A 32 -26.11 21.83 -4.42
CA ASP A 32 -25.62 21.46 -5.74
C ASP A 32 -24.19 20.91 -5.64
N ALA A 33 -23.85 19.97 -6.53
CA ALA A 33 -22.49 19.46 -6.58
C ALA A 33 -21.49 20.64 -6.74
N GLU A 34 -20.39 20.62 -6.03
CA GLU A 34 -19.44 21.75 -5.95
C GLU A 34 -18.91 22.20 -7.33
N GLU A 35 -18.88 21.30 -8.32
CA GLU A 35 -18.57 21.59 -9.72
C GLU A 35 -19.69 22.39 -10.41
N ALA A 36 -20.96 22.05 -10.14
CA ALA A 36 -22.10 22.82 -10.65
C ALA A 36 -22.14 24.23 -10.05
N VAL A 37 -21.71 24.38 -8.79
CA VAL A 37 -21.57 25.68 -8.13
C VAL A 37 -20.45 26.51 -8.77
N ALA A 38 -19.30 25.92 -9.07
CA ALA A 38 -18.21 26.60 -9.79
C ALA A 38 -18.71 27.15 -11.13
N ALA A 39 -19.45 26.35 -11.90
CA ALA A 39 -20.06 26.77 -13.18
C ALA A 39 -21.08 27.88 -12.99
N ALA A 40 -21.92 27.85 -11.96
CA ALA A 40 -22.93 28.87 -11.66
C ALA A 40 -22.30 30.25 -11.35
N TYR A 41 -21.11 30.27 -10.74
CA TYR A 41 -20.31 31.50 -10.53
C TYR A 41 -19.35 31.80 -11.68
N GLY A 42 -19.39 31.02 -12.77
CA GLY A 42 -18.54 31.21 -13.96
C GLY A 42 -17.05 31.07 -13.64
N VAL A 43 -16.69 30.31 -12.59
CA VAL A 43 -15.28 30.08 -12.21
C VAL A 43 -14.68 29.06 -13.16
N GLN A 44 -13.53 29.39 -13.69
CA GLN A 44 -12.72 28.51 -14.53
C GLN A 44 -11.38 28.23 -13.86
N PHE A 45 -10.94 26.99 -13.93
CA PHE A 45 -9.62 26.56 -13.52
C PHE A 45 -8.76 26.34 -14.77
N VAL A 46 -7.70 27.13 -14.91
CA VAL A 46 -6.86 27.15 -16.11
C VAL A 46 -5.44 26.73 -15.73
N GLY A 47 -4.94 25.67 -16.37
CA GLY A 47 -3.57 25.21 -16.20
C GLY A 47 -2.55 26.08 -16.91
N SER A 48 -1.30 25.95 -16.59
CA SER A 48 -0.18 26.68 -17.23
C SER A 48 0.01 26.29 -18.69
N GLY A 49 -0.37 25.08 -19.08
CA GLY A 49 -0.01 24.48 -20.37
C GLY A 49 1.48 24.14 -20.53
N VAL A 50 2.26 24.27 -19.47
CA VAL A 50 3.69 23.97 -19.47
C VAL A 50 3.90 22.48 -19.18
N ASP A 51 4.60 21.76 -20.05
CA ASP A 51 5.08 20.42 -19.79
C ASP A 51 6.31 20.50 -18.87
N VAL A 52 6.26 19.83 -17.72
CA VAL A 52 7.39 19.72 -16.80
C VAL A 52 8.25 18.52 -17.21
N ASN A 53 9.54 18.73 -17.44
CA ASN A 53 10.48 17.64 -17.70
C ASN A 53 11.66 17.74 -16.72
N MET A 54 11.66 16.84 -15.72
CA MET A 54 12.68 16.84 -14.67
C MET A 54 14.07 16.45 -15.17
N GLY A 55 14.19 15.90 -16.38
CA GLY A 55 15.45 15.60 -17.05
C GLY A 55 16.03 16.79 -17.83
N ASP A 56 15.29 17.88 -18.00
CA ASP A 56 15.76 19.09 -18.69
C ASP A 56 16.44 20.03 -17.70
N GLU A 57 17.70 20.39 -17.97
CA GLU A 57 18.48 21.35 -17.16
C GLU A 57 17.82 22.75 -17.09
N ASN A 58 17.00 23.09 -18.07
CA ASN A 58 16.26 24.35 -18.11
C ASN A 58 14.86 24.26 -17.48
N ASN A 59 14.52 23.14 -16.88
CA ASN A 59 13.23 22.97 -16.22
C ASN A 59 13.08 24.01 -15.08
N PRO A 60 11.98 24.79 -15.05
CA PRO A 60 11.83 25.84 -14.04
C PRO A 60 11.68 25.21 -12.65
N GLU A 61 12.27 25.83 -11.62
CA GLU A 61 12.13 25.38 -10.24
C GLU A 61 10.67 25.46 -9.73
N LYS A 62 9.90 26.38 -10.30
CA LYS A 62 8.51 26.68 -9.91
C LYS A 62 7.67 26.93 -11.13
N ILE A 63 6.47 26.35 -11.19
CA ILE A 63 5.49 26.59 -12.25
C ILE A 63 4.20 27.15 -11.66
N LYS A 64 3.48 27.92 -12.47
CA LYS A 64 2.09 28.22 -12.22
C LYS A 64 1.27 26.98 -12.57
N LEU A 65 0.74 26.29 -11.56
CA LEU A 65 -0.01 25.04 -11.75
C LEU A 65 -1.43 25.30 -12.21
N VAL A 66 -2.10 26.28 -11.59
CA VAL A 66 -3.48 26.61 -11.87
C VAL A 66 -3.78 28.09 -11.61
N SER A 67 -4.59 28.68 -12.46
CA SER A 67 -5.22 29.99 -12.27
C SER A 67 -6.71 29.80 -12.06
N MET A 68 -7.31 30.57 -11.16
CA MET A 68 -8.76 30.73 -11.07
C MET A 68 -9.18 32.04 -11.75
N ALA A 69 -10.14 31.97 -12.66
CA ALA A 69 -10.70 33.12 -13.33
C ALA A 69 -12.23 33.10 -13.29
N THR A 70 -12.84 34.27 -13.20
CA THR A 70 -14.28 34.44 -13.34
C THR A 70 -14.59 35.80 -14.01
N SER A 71 -15.59 35.81 -14.84
CA SER A 71 -16.16 37.05 -15.40
C SER A 71 -17.43 37.50 -14.66
N ASN A 72 -17.82 36.78 -13.62
CA ASN A 72 -19.04 37.10 -12.86
C ASN A 72 -18.82 38.36 -11.99
N PRO A 73 -19.52 39.46 -12.22
CA PRO A 73 -19.33 40.73 -11.48
C PRO A 73 -19.78 40.64 -10.00
N ASP A 74 -20.56 39.62 -9.64
CA ASP A 74 -21.02 39.39 -8.28
C ASP A 74 -20.00 38.65 -7.40
N VAL A 75 -18.92 38.16 -7.98
CA VAL A 75 -17.80 37.56 -7.22
C VAL A 75 -16.83 38.65 -6.78
N ASP A 76 -16.57 38.71 -5.49
CA ASP A 76 -15.59 39.63 -4.89
C ASP A 76 -14.19 39.06 -4.97
N SER A 77 -14.02 37.78 -4.50
CA SER A 77 -12.72 37.11 -4.49
C SER A 77 -12.83 35.59 -4.58
N LEU A 78 -11.71 34.95 -4.93
CA LEU A 78 -11.53 33.52 -5.01
C LEU A 78 -10.36 33.13 -4.10
N ARG A 79 -10.45 32.00 -3.39
CA ARG A 79 -9.38 31.50 -2.53
C ARG A 79 -9.17 30.01 -2.70
N PHE A 80 -7.93 29.61 -2.96
CA PHE A 80 -7.53 28.21 -2.93
C PHE A 80 -7.60 27.65 -1.50
N MET A 81 -8.14 26.43 -1.35
CA MET A 81 -8.22 25.70 -0.09
C MET A 81 -7.31 24.48 -0.09
N SER A 82 -7.30 23.72 -1.18
CA SER A 82 -6.50 22.53 -1.34
C SER A 82 -6.20 22.29 -2.82
N ILE A 83 -5.01 21.79 -3.11
CA ILE A 83 -4.66 21.28 -4.44
C ILE A 83 -4.07 19.88 -4.25
N LYS A 84 -4.52 18.94 -5.07
CA LYS A 84 -4.07 17.55 -5.05
C LYS A 84 -3.58 17.12 -6.44
N ILE A 85 -2.56 16.30 -6.48
CA ILE A 85 -2.03 15.64 -7.67
C ILE A 85 -2.32 14.15 -7.53
N ASN A 86 -3.20 13.58 -8.38
CA ASN A 86 -3.64 12.19 -8.27
C ASN A 86 -3.98 11.79 -6.81
N ASN A 87 -4.78 12.60 -6.12
CA ASN A 87 -5.17 12.49 -4.70
C ASN A 87 -4.08 12.80 -3.66
N GLN A 88 -2.85 13.14 -4.02
CA GLN A 88 -1.81 13.58 -3.09
C GLN A 88 -1.83 15.09 -2.92
N VAL A 89 -1.93 15.58 -1.67
CA VAL A 89 -1.89 17.01 -1.39
C VAL A 89 -0.52 17.57 -1.74
N ILE A 90 -0.47 18.63 -2.55
CA ILE A 90 0.76 19.31 -2.93
C ILE A 90 0.88 20.68 -2.23
N PRO A 91 2.04 21.04 -1.67
CA PRO A 91 2.28 22.38 -1.15
C PRO A 91 2.32 23.40 -2.30
N TYR A 92 1.66 24.54 -2.10
CA TYR A 92 1.60 25.62 -3.09
C TYR A 92 1.75 27.00 -2.46
N THR A 93 2.10 27.99 -3.29
CA THR A 93 2.08 29.42 -2.94
C THR A 93 1.10 30.15 -3.86
N VAL A 94 0.48 31.23 -3.37
CA VAL A 94 -0.54 31.97 -4.11
C VAL A 94 -0.05 33.38 -4.42
N GLU A 95 -0.24 33.81 -5.69
CA GLU A 95 -0.03 35.18 -6.15
C GLU A 95 -1.29 35.63 -6.90
N GLY A 96 -2.12 36.44 -6.24
CA GLY A 96 -3.46 36.79 -6.77
C GLY A 96 -4.36 35.57 -6.84
N ASN A 97 -4.82 35.24 -8.04
CA ASN A 97 -5.65 34.08 -8.34
C ASN A 97 -4.83 32.89 -8.93
N ASP A 98 -3.50 32.96 -8.88
CA ASP A 98 -2.59 31.96 -9.40
C ASP A 98 -1.98 31.14 -8.27
N ALA A 99 -2.01 29.82 -8.38
CA ALA A 99 -1.31 28.92 -7.50
C ALA A 99 -0.05 28.36 -8.19
N TYR A 100 1.05 28.42 -7.47
CA TYR A 100 2.37 27.96 -7.90
C TYR A 100 2.86 26.81 -7.06
N VAL A 101 3.50 25.84 -7.72
CA VAL A 101 4.12 24.67 -7.07
C VAL A 101 5.58 24.55 -7.50
N SER A 102 6.40 23.98 -6.65
CA SER A 102 7.73 23.52 -7.03
C SER A 102 7.61 22.32 -7.97
N THR A 103 8.43 22.28 -9.03
CA THR A 103 8.49 21.13 -9.95
C THR A 103 8.96 19.87 -9.24
N TYR A 104 9.84 20.00 -8.26
CA TYR A 104 10.24 18.90 -7.37
C TYR A 104 9.06 18.35 -6.56
N SER A 105 8.21 19.21 -5.99
CA SER A 105 7.01 18.77 -5.26
C SER A 105 6.00 18.08 -6.19
N LEU A 106 5.89 18.56 -7.44
CA LEU A 106 5.03 17.94 -8.44
C LEU A 106 5.50 16.51 -8.76
N ASP A 107 6.79 16.34 -9.09
CA ASP A 107 7.39 15.03 -9.35
C ASP A 107 7.26 14.10 -8.14
N SER A 108 7.53 14.59 -6.92
CA SER A 108 7.39 13.80 -5.69
C SER A 108 5.96 13.32 -5.47
N CYS A 109 4.95 14.18 -5.63
CA CYS A 109 3.55 13.79 -5.53
C CYS A 109 3.17 12.78 -6.61
N ALA A 110 3.63 12.99 -7.84
CA ALA A 110 3.39 12.07 -8.95
C ALA A 110 4.01 10.69 -8.71
N MET A 111 5.24 10.63 -8.21
CA MET A 111 5.92 9.38 -7.87
C MET A 111 5.15 8.58 -6.80
N VAL A 112 4.75 9.24 -5.72
CA VAL A 112 4.00 8.60 -4.62
C VAL A 112 2.65 8.08 -5.11
N ALA A 113 1.93 8.88 -5.90
CA ALA A 113 0.60 8.51 -6.40
C ALA A 113 0.62 7.37 -7.42
N LEU A 114 1.60 7.37 -8.31
CA LEU A 114 1.70 6.42 -9.43
C LEU A 114 2.60 5.22 -9.10
N LYS A 115 3.37 5.29 -8.00
CA LYS A 115 4.32 4.26 -7.55
C LYS A 115 5.33 3.87 -8.64
N THR A 116 5.79 4.85 -9.44
CA THR A 116 6.77 4.62 -10.52
C THR A 116 7.57 5.89 -10.81
N ARG A 117 8.83 5.71 -11.19
CA ARG A 117 9.73 6.72 -11.77
C ARG A 117 10.05 6.44 -13.23
N LYS A 118 9.33 5.54 -13.89
CA LYS A 118 9.57 5.22 -15.30
C LYS A 118 9.71 6.50 -16.12
N TYR A 119 10.81 6.64 -16.88
CA TYR A 119 11.10 7.83 -17.68
C TYR A 119 10.18 7.88 -18.91
N GLU A 120 8.95 8.32 -18.69
CA GLU A 120 7.96 8.56 -19.74
C GLU A 120 7.06 9.73 -19.36
N LYS A 121 6.59 10.45 -20.38
CA LYS A 121 5.62 11.54 -20.17
C LYS A 121 4.31 10.98 -19.63
N ARG A 122 3.84 11.52 -18.54
CA ARG A 122 2.61 11.13 -17.86
C ARG A 122 1.70 12.34 -17.65
N GLU A 123 0.39 12.10 -17.72
CA GLU A 123 -0.65 13.08 -17.46
C GLU A 123 -1.15 12.92 -16.03
N LEU A 124 -1.05 13.96 -15.24
CA LEU A 124 -1.44 13.98 -13.83
C LEU A 124 -2.81 14.67 -13.69
N ASN A 125 -3.69 14.12 -12.85
CA ASN A 125 -4.90 14.80 -12.43
C ASN A 125 -4.56 15.86 -11.39
N VAL A 126 -5.03 17.08 -11.60
CA VAL A 126 -4.93 18.18 -10.63
C VAL A 126 -6.34 18.48 -10.14
N ASP A 127 -6.63 18.15 -8.89
CA ASP A 127 -7.90 18.44 -8.25
C ASP A 127 -7.74 19.70 -7.40
N VAL A 128 -8.65 20.65 -7.54
CA VAL A 128 -8.61 21.94 -6.85
C VAL A 128 -9.89 22.14 -6.04
N GLU A 129 -9.72 22.37 -4.75
CA GLU A 129 -10.77 22.84 -3.87
C GLU A 129 -10.54 24.32 -3.57
N ALA A 130 -11.58 25.13 -3.71
CA ALA A 130 -11.49 26.56 -3.52
C ALA A 130 -12.79 27.13 -2.91
N THR A 131 -12.78 28.40 -2.56
CA THR A 131 -13.93 29.13 -2.05
C THR A 131 -14.18 30.37 -2.89
N VAL A 132 -15.42 30.57 -3.28
CA VAL A 132 -15.93 31.81 -3.90
C VAL A 132 -16.47 32.69 -2.79
N TYR A 133 -16.12 33.97 -2.81
CA TYR A 133 -16.67 35.00 -1.94
C TYR A 133 -17.56 35.93 -2.78
N PRO A 134 -18.87 35.70 -2.81
CA PRO A 134 -19.81 36.61 -3.52
C PRO A 134 -19.98 37.91 -2.71
N LYS A 135 -20.25 39.04 -3.40
CA LYS A 135 -20.42 40.36 -2.77
C LYS A 135 -21.59 40.45 -1.79
N SER A 136 -22.62 39.65 -1.97
CA SER A 136 -23.88 39.75 -1.19
C SER A 136 -24.33 38.45 -0.56
N LYS A 137 -23.50 37.39 -0.57
CA LYS A 137 -23.87 36.05 -0.09
C LYS A 137 -22.77 35.45 0.78
N THR A 138 -23.10 34.37 1.46
CA THR A 138 -22.13 33.56 2.19
C THR A 138 -21.10 32.96 1.23
N ALA A 139 -19.86 32.78 1.70
CA ALA A 139 -18.80 32.09 0.97
C ALA A 139 -19.21 30.67 0.61
N VAL A 140 -18.91 30.22 -0.59
CA VAL A 140 -19.33 28.93 -1.12
C VAL A 140 -18.15 28.12 -1.58
N ALA A 141 -18.08 26.83 -1.15
CA ALA A 141 -17.07 25.90 -1.59
C ALA A 141 -17.30 25.51 -3.06
N ILE A 142 -16.21 25.42 -3.81
CA ILE A 142 -16.20 24.98 -5.20
C ILE A 142 -15.09 23.95 -5.42
N LYS A 143 -15.29 23.09 -6.41
CA LYS A 143 -14.27 22.15 -6.90
C LYS A 143 -14.08 22.30 -8.39
N GLY A 144 -12.91 21.93 -8.86
CA GLY A 144 -12.58 21.82 -10.26
C GLY A 144 -11.29 21.04 -10.44
N GLY A 145 -10.97 20.75 -11.68
CA GLY A 145 -9.78 19.99 -12.00
C GLY A 145 -9.24 20.35 -13.37
N LEU A 146 -7.99 19.98 -13.57
CA LEU A 146 -7.29 20.09 -14.85
C LEU A 146 -6.24 18.96 -14.97
N LYS A 147 -5.55 18.94 -16.12
CA LYS A 147 -4.47 18.01 -16.37
C LYS A 147 -3.13 18.74 -16.40
N GLN A 148 -2.10 18.12 -15.84
CA GLN A 148 -0.73 18.59 -15.88
C GLN A 148 0.17 17.48 -16.43
N ASN A 149 0.97 17.80 -17.46
CA ASN A 149 1.96 16.86 -17.99
C ASN A 149 3.27 16.96 -17.19
N GLU A 150 3.86 15.81 -16.93
CA GLU A 150 5.15 15.71 -16.27
C GLU A 150 5.93 14.52 -16.83
N THR A 151 7.25 14.66 -16.92
CA THR A 151 8.22 13.60 -17.23
C THR A 151 9.23 13.56 -16.09
N PRO A 152 9.41 12.42 -15.39
CA PRO A 152 10.35 12.32 -14.27
C PRO A 152 11.79 12.45 -14.72
N ILE A 153 12.73 12.38 -13.79
CA ILE A 153 14.17 12.34 -14.12
C ILE A 153 14.48 11.05 -14.89
N PRO A 154 15.47 11.08 -15.83
CA PRO A 154 15.92 9.86 -16.51
C PRO A 154 16.35 8.79 -15.51
N THR A 155 15.86 7.57 -15.70
CA THR A 155 16.23 6.41 -14.90
C THR A 155 17.63 5.92 -15.23
N PRO A 156 18.35 5.27 -14.30
CA PRO A 156 19.63 4.64 -14.60
C PRO A 156 19.44 3.49 -15.62
N GLU A 157 20.43 3.25 -16.43
CA GLU A 157 20.46 2.07 -17.29
C GLU A 157 20.48 0.80 -16.42
N ILE A 158 19.76 -0.24 -16.88
CA ILE A 158 19.76 -1.54 -16.21
C ILE A 158 21.16 -2.17 -16.35
N ASP A 159 21.76 -2.56 -15.22
CA ASP A 159 23.05 -3.20 -15.23
C ASP A 159 22.97 -4.58 -15.91
N PRO A 160 23.69 -4.82 -17.01
CA PRO A 160 23.60 -6.09 -17.75
C PRO A 160 24.13 -7.29 -16.97
N LYS A 161 24.86 -7.08 -15.88
CA LYS A 161 25.34 -8.13 -14.98
C LYS A 161 24.47 -8.32 -13.75
N GLY A 162 23.39 -7.51 -13.60
CA GLY A 162 22.47 -7.57 -12.47
C GLY A 162 22.92 -6.74 -11.25
N TYR A 163 22.48 -7.13 -10.06
CA TYR A 163 22.64 -6.33 -8.84
C TYR A 163 23.05 -7.18 -7.65
N TYR A 164 23.84 -6.60 -6.76
CA TYR A 164 24.17 -7.14 -5.45
C TYR A 164 23.40 -6.41 -4.35
N ILE A 165 23.18 -7.09 -3.24
CA ILE A 165 22.72 -6.50 -1.98
C ILE A 165 23.77 -6.73 -0.89
N LEU A 166 24.09 -5.68 -0.12
CA LEU A 166 24.89 -5.71 1.10
C LEU A 166 24.09 -5.10 2.23
N GLY A 167 24.40 -5.49 3.46
CA GLY A 167 23.70 -4.93 4.63
C GLY A 167 23.83 -5.80 5.86
N ASP A 168 23.06 -5.48 6.90
CA ASP A 168 22.92 -6.28 8.12
C ASP A 168 22.11 -7.55 7.83
N ILE A 169 22.63 -8.33 6.89
CA ILE A 169 22.06 -9.58 6.35
C ILE A 169 22.96 -10.72 6.78
N GLU A 170 22.36 -11.79 7.29
CA GLU A 170 23.08 -12.96 7.75
C GLU A 170 23.99 -13.54 6.65
N ASN A 171 25.24 -13.88 7.00
CA ASN A 171 26.28 -14.37 6.09
C ASN A 171 26.74 -13.42 4.98
N VAL A 172 26.20 -12.20 4.88
CA VAL A 172 26.57 -11.16 3.91
C VAL A 172 27.34 -10.03 4.60
N GLY A 173 26.69 -9.32 5.50
CA GLY A 173 27.24 -8.14 6.16
C GLY A 173 27.52 -7.00 5.18
N TRP A 174 28.27 -6.00 5.64
CA TRP A 174 28.84 -4.92 4.82
C TRP A 174 30.22 -5.35 4.27
N THR A 175 30.27 -6.56 3.68
CA THR A 175 31.50 -7.18 3.20
C THR A 175 31.36 -7.43 1.68
N PRO A 176 31.97 -6.62 0.82
CA PRO A 176 31.82 -6.72 -0.65
C PRO A 176 32.10 -8.13 -1.20
N SER A 177 33.11 -8.84 -0.69
CA SER A 177 33.42 -10.21 -1.12
C SER A 177 32.32 -11.23 -0.80
N LYS A 178 31.38 -10.88 0.08
CA LYS A 178 30.23 -11.71 0.47
C LYS A 178 28.91 -11.18 -0.10
N GLY A 179 28.97 -10.17 -0.97
CA GLY A 179 27.77 -9.57 -1.57
C GLY A 179 26.82 -10.62 -2.13
N LEU A 180 25.55 -10.54 -1.77
CA LEU A 180 24.51 -11.45 -2.28
C LEU A 180 24.05 -10.99 -3.66
N MET A 181 24.34 -11.78 -4.69
CA MET A 181 23.83 -11.54 -6.04
C MET A 181 22.32 -11.77 -6.07
N MET A 182 21.58 -10.78 -6.55
CA MET A 182 20.14 -10.90 -6.72
C MET A 182 19.80 -11.78 -7.94
N THR A 183 18.72 -12.53 -7.85
CA THR A 183 18.20 -13.36 -8.95
C THR A 183 17.44 -12.50 -9.95
N ASP A 184 17.84 -12.55 -11.21
CA ASP A 184 17.13 -11.91 -12.32
C ASP A 184 15.83 -12.68 -12.61
N LYS A 185 14.69 -12.00 -12.54
CA LYS A 185 13.34 -12.50 -12.84
C LYS A 185 12.87 -12.10 -14.26
N GLY A 186 13.73 -11.39 -15.00
CA GLY A 186 13.38 -10.77 -16.27
C GLY A 186 12.69 -9.41 -16.13
N ASN A 187 12.55 -8.71 -17.25
CA ASN A 187 11.88 -7.41 -17.33
C ASN A 187 12.38 -6.36 -16.30
N GLY A 188 13.68 -6.41 -15.96
CA GLY A 188 14.30 -5.49 -15.01
C GLY A 188 13.92 -5.72 -13.54
N ILE A 189 13.35 -6.88 -13.22
CA ILE A 189 12.99 -7.30 -11.86
C ILE A 189 14.08 -8.20 -11.30
N TYR A 190 14.56 -7.91 -10.10
CA TYR A 190 15.57 -8.68 -9.39
C TYR A 190 15.10 -8.98 -7.97
N THR A 191 15.35 -10.20 -7.48
CA THR A 191 14.93 -10.60 -6.13
C THR A 191 16.09 -11.18 -5.33
N ALA A 192 16.07 -10.97 -4.03
CA ALA A 192 16.96 -11.66 -3.09
C ALA A 192 16.17 -12.13 -1.88
N THR A 193 16.42 -13.35 -1.44
CA THR A 193 15.96 -13.82 -0.13
C THR A 193 17.06 -13.47 0.86
N VAL A 194 16.73 -12.73 1.90
CA VAL A 194 17.66 -12.26 2.92
C VAL A 194 17.16 -12.66 4.31
N THR A 195 18.07 -13.00 5.21
CA THR A 195 17.78 -13.25 6.62
C THR A 195 18.38 -12.14 7.46
N THR A 196 17.61 -11.58 8.38
CA THR A 196 17.99 -10.51 9.30
C THR A 196 17.87 -11.00 10.74
N THR A 197 18.66 -10.41 11.66
CA THR A 197 18.73 -10.86 13.06
C THR A 197 18.50 -9.76 14.09
N ASN A 198 18.46 -8.49 13.65
CA ASN A 198 18.29 -7.32 14.51
C ASN A 198 16.87 -6.76 14.42
N GLU A 199 16.53 -5.83 15.31
CA GLU A 199 15.29 -5.04 15.21
C GLU A 199 15.29 -4.06 14.02
N GLU A 200 16.48 -3.55 13.65
CA GLU A 200 16.71 -2.67 12.50
C GLU A 200 17.92 -3.19 11.72
N ASN A 201 17.75 -3.43 10.42
CA ASN A 201 18.76 -4.04 9.56
C ASN A 201 18.95 -3.20 8.31
N TRP A 202 20.08 -2.54 8.20
CA TRP A 202 20.43 -1.62 7.11
C TRP A 202 20.89 -2.40 5.88
N PHE A 203 20.55 -1.91 4.67
CA PHE A 203 20.99 -2.53 3.44
C PHE A 203 21.10 -1.53 2.28
N LYS A 204 21.79 -1.92 1.19
CA LYS A 204 21.84 -1.19 -0.07
C LYS A 204 21.98 -2.14 -1.25
N PHE A 205 21.61 -1.63 -2.43
CA PHE A 205 21.80 -2.32 -3.70
C PHE A 205 23.02 -1.73 -4.43
N TYR A 206 23.66 -2.55 -5.28
CA TYR A 206 24.85 -2.18 -6.04
C TYR A 206 24.80 -2.82 -7.43
N GLY A 207 25.04 -2.03 -8.49
CA GLY A 207 25.17 -2.54 -9.85
C GLY A 207 26.41 -3.43 -10.01
N ALA A 208 26.22 -4.62 -10.59
CA ALA A 208 27.26 -5.64 -10.64
C ALA A 208 28.42 -5.31 -11.60
N THR A 209 28.20 -4.50 -12.64
CA THR A 209 29.25 -4.14 -13.60
C THR A 209 30.40 -3.36 -12.97
N GLY A 210 30.10 -2.51 -12.00
CA GLY A 210 31.11 -1.73 -11.27
C GLY A 210 31.47 -2.28 -9.90
N PHE A 211 30.85 -3.38 -9.48
CA PHE A 211 31.00 -3.93 -8.14
C PHE A 211 32.40 -4.55 -7.93
N SER A 212 33.07 -4.14 -6.88
CA SER A 212 34.37 -4.72 -6.46
C SER A 212 34.13 -5.70 -5.32
N THR A 213 34.74 -6.89 -5.42
CA THR A 213 34.80 -7.86 -4.32
C THR A 213 36.02 -7.64 -3.39
N ASP A 214 36.76 -6.56 -3.56
CA ASP A 214 37.79 -6.13 -2.65
C ASP A 214 37.18 -5.38 -1.48
N ASP A 215 37.21 -5.97 -0.31
CA ASP A 215 36.59 -5.44 0.93
C ASP A 215 37.15 -4.07 1.37
N ASN A 216 38.27 -3.63 0.80
CA ASN A 216 38.88 -2.35 1.08
C ASN A 216 38.57 -1.28 0.03
N ASN A 217 37.93 -1.62 -1.10
CA ASN A 217 37.70 -0.70 -2.22
C ASN A 217 36.27 -0.14 -2.25
N TRP A 218 35.89 0.51 -1.18
CA TRP A 218 34.56 1.09 -1.02
C TRP A 218 34.25 2.23 -2.00
N ASP A 219 35.27 2.96 -2.50
CA ASP A 219 35.08 4.00 -3.51
C ASP A 219 34.51 3.42 -4.80
N LEU A 220 34.98 2.24 -5.19
CA LEU A 220 34.48 1.55 -6.38
C LEU A 220 33.11 0.91 -6.10
N VAL A 221 32.94 0.26 -4.96
CA VAL A 221 31.66 -0.36 -4.54
C VAL A 221 30.54 0.69 -4.53
N ASN A 222 30.78 1.85 -3.92
CA ASN A 222 29.78 2.91 -3.78
C ASN A 222 29.46 3.66 -5.08
N LYS A 223 30.24 3.46 -6.14
CA LYS A 223 30.05 4.20 -7.39
C LYS A 223 28.69 3.94 -8.06
N TYR A 224 28.17 2.73 -7.92
CA TYR A 224 26.89 2.30 -8.53
C TYR A 224 25.93 1.80 -7.44
N GLN A 225 25.81 2.54 -6.34
CA GLN A 225 24.91 2.21 -5.24
C GLN A 225 23.50 2.74 -5.49
N TYR A 226 22.52 2.03 -4.94
CA TYR A 226 21.13 2.42 -4.93
C TYR A 226 20.54 2.20 -3.53
N GLY A 227 19.54 2.99 -3.17
CA GLY A 227 18.88 2.91 -1.87
C GLY A 227 17.59 3.71 -1.85
N CYS A 228 17.35 4.49 -0.79
CA CYS A 228 16.15 5.28 -0.60
C CYS A 228 16.46 6.79 -0.47
N GLN A 229 15.40 7.60 -0.36
CA GLN A 229 15.52 9.06 -0.18
C GLN A 229 15.72 9.47 1.28
N VAL A 230 15.19 8.69 2.23
CA VAL A 230 15.23 8.99 3.66
C VAL A 230 16.04 7.92 4.37
N ASN A 231 17.09 8.33 5.08
CA ASN A 231 17.97 7.40 5.79
C ASN A 231 17.21 6.69 6.92
N GLY A 232 17.31 5.36 6.97
CA GLY A 232 16.59 4.54 7.94
C GLY A 232 15.13 4.28 7.57
N ASP A 233 14.72 4.53 6.33
CA ASP A 233 13.36 4.24 5.89
C ASP A 233 13.10 2.74 5.91
N ALA A 234 12.11 2.32 6.72
CA ALA A 234 11.69 0.94 6.90
C ALA A 234 10.39 0.59 6.12
N ALA A 235 9.97 1.45 5.19
CA ALA A 235 8.79 1.17 4.39
C ALA A 235 8.96 -0.08 3.54
N THR A 236 7.92 -0.91 3.48
CA THR A 236 7.92 -2.15 2.70
C THR A 236 7.82 -1.94 1.19
N PHE A 237 7.46 -0.74 0.77
CA PHE A 237 7.52 -0.25 -0.61
C PHE A 237 8.21 1.11 -0.62
N ASN A 238 9.17 1.31 -1.52
CA ASN A 238 9.89 2.57 -1.60
C ASN A 238 10.33 2.90 -3.02
N MET A 239 10.54 4.20 -3.27
CA MET A 239 11.15 4.69 -4.51
C MET A 239 12.67 4.52 -4.43
N LEU A 240 13.26 4.00 -5.51
CA LEU A 240 14.71 3.81 -5.60
C LEU A 240 15.42 5.16 -5.80
N GLU A 241 16.52 5.38 -5.09
CA GLU A 241 17.36 6.56 -5.23
C GLU A 241 18.76 6.16 -5.70
N TRP A 242 19.36 6.94 -6.64
CA TRP A 242 20.69 6.68 -7.21
C TRP A 242 21.59 7.93 -7.30
N LYS A 243 21.10 9.08 -6.85
CA LYS A 243 21.88 10.34 -6.82
C LYS A 243 22.30 10.71 -5.41
N ASP A 244 21.37 10.95 -4.51
CA ASP A 244 21.62 11.24 -3.09
C ASP A 244 21.20 10.04 -2.24
N VAL A 245 21.90 8.93 -2.44
CA VAL A 245 21.52 7.60 -1.92
C VAL A 245 21.60 7.54 -0.41
N LYS A 246 20.46 7.33 0.23
CA LYS A 246 20.35 7.01 1.65
C LYS A 246 20.18 5.50 1.84
N THR A 247 20.34 5.05 3.06
CA THR A 247 20.33 3.63 3.39
C THR A 247 18.96 3.25 3.97
N PRO A 248 18.18 2.38 3.31
CA PRO A 248 16.95 1.82 3.86
C PRO A 248 17.23 0.79 4.95
N THR A 249 16.17 0.41 5.67
CA THR A 249 16.20 -0.64 6.69
C THR A 249 15.09 -1.67 6.47
N ILE A 250 15.34 -2.87 6.99
CA ILE A 250 14.32 -3.91 7.17
C ILE A 250 14.02 -3.96 8.67
N ALA A 251 12.75 -3.78 9.04
CA ALA A 251 12.30 -3.83 10.43
C ALA A 251 12.15 -5.28 10.88
N GLY A 252 12.83 -5.63 11.99
CA GLY A 252 12.75 -6.92 12.65
C GLY A 252 13.65 -8.01 12.08
N ALA A 253 13.80 -9.05 12.88
CA ALA A 253 14.47 -10.30 12.50
C ALA A 253 13.52 -11.18 11.67
N GLY A 254 14.10 -12.01 10.79
CA GLY A 254 13.36 -12.96 9.97
C GLY A 254 13.90 -13.10 8.56
N THR A 255 13.19 -13.88 7.76
CA THR A 255 13.48 -14.04 6.33
C THR A 255 12.56 -13.13 5.50
N TRP A 256 13.13 -12.47 4.51
CA TRP A 256 12.47 -11.48 3.68
C TRP A 256 12.80 -11.70 2.21
N ILE A 257 11.86 -11.36 1.34
CA ILE A 257 12.09 -11.20 -0.09
C ILE A 257 12.27 -9.71 -0.37
N VAL A 258 13.44 -9.32 -0.83
CA VAL A 258 13.71 -7.97 -1.32
C VAL A 258 13.62 -8.00 -2.83
N THR A 259 12.70 -7.22 -3.39
CA THR A 259 12.51 -7.11 -4.84
C THR A 259 12.94 -5.73 -5.31
N LEU A 260 13.82 -5.66 -6.29
CA LEU A 260 14.28 -4.45 -6.97
C LEU A 260 13.66 -4.40 -8.36
N ASP A 261 12.92 -3.34 -8.66
CA ASP A 261 12.31 -3.07 -9.97
C ASP A 261 13.02 -1.87 -10.61
N MET A 262 13.86 -2.15 -11.58
CA MET A 262 14.65 -1.13 -12.28
C MET A 262 13.88 -0.41 -13.39
N ILE A 263 12.75 -0.96 -13.84
CA ILE A 263 11.87 -0.28 -14.82
C ILE A 263 11.10 0.83 -14.13
N ASN A 264 10.50 0.53 -12.97
CA ASN A 264 9.74 1.50 -12.19
C ASN A 264 10.61 2.30 -11.21
N CYS A 265 11.87 1.92 -11.06
CA CYS A 265 12.80 2.46 -10.04
C CYS A 265 12.18 2.43 -8.64
N THR A 266 11.81 1.22 -8.22
CA THR A 266 11.24 0.94 -6.90
C THR A 266 11.88 -0.29 -6.28
N TYR A 267 11.70 -0.47 -4.98
CA TYR A 267 11.94 -1.74 -4.33
C TYR A 267 10.84 -2.06 -3.32
N THR A 268 10.66 -3.35 -3.07
CA THR A 268 9.73 -3.84 -2.05
C THR A 268 10.41 -4.84 -1.12
N ILE A 269 9.91 -4.90 0.11
CA ILE A 269 10.32 -5.84 1.13
C ILE A 269 9.07 -6.60 1.56
N SER A 270 9.07 -7.92 1.42
CA SER A 270 7.94 -8.76 1.80
C SER A 270 8.40 -10.04 2.50
N LYS A 271 7.51 -10.66 3.24
CA LYS A 271 7.79 -12.00 3.76
C LYS A 271 7.69 -13.03 2.64
N PRO A 272 8.41 -14.17 2.71
CA PRO A 272 8.22 -15.28 1.79
C PRO A 272 6.77 -15.75 1.82
N ILE A 273 6.23 -16.03 0.65
CA ILE A 273 4.86 -16.50 0.46
C ILE A 273 4.88 -17.87 -0.21
N LEU A 274 3.98 -18.73 0.22
CA LEU A 274 3.63 -19.96 -0.45
C LEU A 274 2.15 -19.84 -0.87
N TYR A 275 1.87 -20.06 -2.13
CA TYR A 275 0.50 -19.98 -2.67
C TYR A 275 -0.16 -21.34 -2.63
N MET A 276 -1.49 -21.38 -2.53
CA MET A 276 -2.29 -22.59 -2.69
C MET A 276 -3.16 -22.46 -3.95
N ALA A 277 -3.17 -23.53 -4.75
CA ALA A 277 -4.07 -23.72 -5.85
C ALA A 277 -4.76 -25.06 -5.70
N GLY A 278 -6.10 -25.09 -5.76
CA GLY A 278 -6.87 -26.31 -5.60
C GLY A 278 -8.28 -26.19 -6.15
N ASP A 279 -9.02 -27.26 -6.08
CA ASP A 279 -10.41 -27.30 -6.53
C ASP A 279 -11.27 -26.23 -5.80
N ALA A 280 -11.00 -26.03 -4.52
CA ALA A 280 -11.74 -25.06 -3.68
C ALA A 280 -11.64 -23.60 -4.15
N ASN A 281 -10.58 -23.24 -4.87
CA ASN A 281 -10.38 -21.89 -5.41
C ASN A 281 -10.22 -21.86 -6.93
N GLY A 282 -10.74 -22.91 -7.62
CA GLY A 282 -10.72 -23.01 -9.07
C GLY A 282 -9.30 -23.10 -9.67
N TRP A 283 -8.35 -23.65 -8.92
CA TRP A 283 -6.92 -23.79 -9.29
C TRP A 283 -6.19 -22.46 -9.52
N ALA A 284 -6.70 -21.39 -8.95
CA ALA A 284 -6.03 -20.09 -8.94
C ALA A 284 -5.05 -19.99 -7.75
N GLN A 285 -3.90 -19.36 -7.96
CA GLN A 285 -2.89 -19.11 -6.92
C GLN A 285 -3.23 -17.82 -6.15
N ILE A 286 -4.39 -17.80 -5.49
CA ILE A 286 -4.96 -16.61 -4.81
C ILE A 286 -5.04 -16.74 -3.30
N ASP A 287 -4.97 -17.95 -2.75
CA ASP A 287 -4.83 -18.20 -1.33
C ASP A 287 -3.35 -18.46 -1.02
N TYR A 288 -2.87 -17.93 0.10
CA TYR A 288 -1.44 -18.00 0.39
C TYR A 288 -1.14 -18.09 1.89
N LEU A 289 0.05 -18.59 2.17
CA LEU A 289 0.64 -18.72 3.47
C LEU A 289 1.89 -17.83 3.55
N ALA A 290 2.12 -17.17 4.68
CA ALA A 290 3.29 -16.35 4.93
C ALA A 290 4.28 -17.07 5.86
N SER A 291 5.56 -16.75 5.72
CA SER A 291 6.61 -17.30 6.54
C SER A 291 7.44 -16.21 7.21
N VAL A 292 7.99 -16.51 8.38
CA VAL A 292 8.99 -15.66 9.04
C VAL A 292 10.41 -16.22 8.93
N ASP A 293 10.57 -17.51 8.60
CA ASP A 293 11.85 -18.24 8.55
C ASP A 293 12.23 -18.77 7.15
N GLY A 294 11.31 -18.65 6.17
CA GLY A 294 11.49 -19.10 4.80
C GLY A 294 11.25 -20.61 4.59
N SER A 295 10.95 -21.38 5.63
CA SER A 295 10.70 -22.82 5.56
C SER A 295 9.36 -23.24 6.14
N SER A 296 8.91 -22.58 7.18
CA SER A 296 7.63 -22.80 7.84
C SER A 296 6.64 -21.71 7.43
N PHE A 297 5.48 -22.12 6.93
CA PHE A 297 4.45 -21.22 6.38
C PHE A 297 3.12 -21.44 7.08
N THR A 298 2.40 -20.36 7.37
CA THR A 298 1.05 -20.41 7.95
C THR A 298 0.08 -19.53 7.14
N GLY A 299 -1.12 -20.03 6.91
CA GLY A 299 -2.21 -19.30 6.28
C GLY A 299 -3.58 -19.88 6.65
N PHE A 300 -4.64 -19.26 6.15
CA PHE A 300 -6.01 -19.62 6.45
C PHE A 300 -6.81 -19.69 5.15
N MET A 301 -7.44 -20.82 4.88
CA MET A 301 -8.12 -21.07 3.61
C MET A 301 -9.15 -22.18 3.68
N TYR A 302 -10.05 -22.19 2.72
CA TYR A 302 -10.99 -23.28 2.54
C TYR A 302 -10.35 -24.37 1.67
N LEU A 303 -10.48 -25.63 2.09
CA LEU A 303 -9.98 -26.82 1.40
C LEU A 303 -11.08 -27.86 1.24
N ASN A 304 -10.96 -28.72 0.23
CA ASN A 304 -11.82 -29.87 0.00
C ASN A 304 -11.02 -31.09 -0.48
N GLN A 305 -11.70 -32.24 -0.56
CA GLN A 305 -11.08 -33.51 -0.93
C GLN A 305 -10.80 -33.67 -2.43
N ASN A 306 -11.13 -32.68 -3.28
CA ASN A 306 -10.89 -32.77 -4.74
C ASN A 306 -9.45 -32.42 -5.13
N GLY A 307 -8.65 -32.01 -4.15
CA GLY A 307 -7.20 -31.84 -4.30
C GLY A 307 -6.71 -30.40 -4.41
N PHE A 308 -5.46 -30.22 -4.00
CA PHE A 308 -4.76 -28.95 -4.05
C PHE A 308 -3.24 -29.14 -4.16
N LYS A 309 -2.50 -28.05 -4.40
CA LYS A 309 -1.04 -27.96 -4.36
C LYS A 309 -0.63 -26.68 -3.67
N PHE A 310 0.58 -26.68 -3.10
CA PHE A 310 1.25 -25.44 -2.74
C PHE A 310 2.20 -25.01 -3.86
N CYS A 311 2.30 -23.70 -4.12
CA CYS A 311 3.09 -23.15 -5.22
C CYS A 311 4.04 -22.09 -4.70
N SER A 312 5.30 -22.09 -5.13
CA SER A 312 6.26 -21.06 -4.73
C SER A 312 6.07 -19.71 -5.45
N GLU A 313 5.28 -19.69 -6.50
CA GLU A 313 4.99 -18.51 -7.32
C GLU A 313 3.46 -18.38 -7.53
N PRO A 314 2.92 -17.18 -7.81
CA PRO A 314 1.50 -16.98 -8.11
C PRO A 314 1.10 -17.46 -9.51
N ASN A 315 1.79 -18.48 -10.00
CA ASN A 315 1.60 -19.12 -11.29
C ASN A 315 2.19 -20.54 -11.23
N TRP A 316 2.19 -21.27 -12.36
CA TRP A 316 2.69 -22.63 -12.45
C TRP A 316 4.18 -22.75 -12.80
N ASP A 317 4.91 -21.64 -12.96
CA ASP A 317 6.32 -21.64 -13.39
C ASP A 317 7.31 -22.01 -12.29
N GLY A 318 6.91 -21.78 -11.01
CA GLY A 318 7.72 -22.11 -9.85
C GLY A 318 7.69 -23.59 -9.46
N THR A 319 8.11 -23.88 -8.21
CA THR A 319 7.97 -25.22 -7.64
C THR A 319 6.53 -25.42 -7.16
N ASN A 320 5.91 -26.50 -7.64
CA ASN A 320 4.56 -26.88 -7.29
C ASN A 320 4.60 -28.12 -6.40
N TYR A 321 4.32 -27.96 -5.11
CA TYR A 321 4.41 -29.00 -4.09
C TYR A 321 3.12 -29.80 -4.05
N GLY A 322 3.16 -31.03 -4.55
CA GLY A 322 2.04 -31.96 -4.54
C GLY A 322 2.17 -33.08 -3.50
N ALA A 323 1.43 -34.18 -3.64
CA ALA A 323 1.36 -35.28 -2.69
C ALA A 323 2.70 -35.93 -2.35
N THR A 324 3.63 -35.98 -3.30
CA THR A 324 4.99 -36.45 -3.08
C THR A 324 5.94 -35.32 -2.74
N PHE A 325 5.47 -34.33 -2.05
CA PHE A 325 6.19 -33.10 -1.67
C PHE A 325 7.54 -32.98 -2.39
N PHE A 326 7.63 -32.06 -3.37
CA PHE A 326 8.86 -31.69 -4.11
C PHE A 326 9.08 -32.27 -5.50
N SER A 327 8.06 -32.83 -6.17
CA SER A 327 8.20 -32.97 -7.59
C SER A 327 7.37 -31.89 -8.30
N LYS A 328 7.98 -31.21 -9.26
CA LYS A 328 7.32 -30.18 -10.09
C LYS A 328 6.06 -30.73 -10.81
N GLU A 329 5.94 -32.04 -10.90
CA GLU A 329 4.87 -32.78 -11.59
C GLU A 329 4.14 -33.77 -10.67
N GLY A 330 4.26 -33.58 -9.33
CA GLY A 330 3.59 -34.45 -8.35
C GLY A 330 2.07 -34.40 -8.45
N ASP A 331 1.41 -35.52 -8.09
CA ASP A 331 -0.03 -35.60 -7.95
C ASP A 331 -0.55 -34.55 -6.96
N ASN A 332 -1.86 -34.23 -7.05
CA ASN A 332 -2.48 -33.34 -6.10
C ASN A 332 -2.46 -33.92 -4.69
N ILE A 333 -2.34 -33.05 -3.69
CA ILE A 333 -2.57 -33.43 -2.30
C ILE A 333 -4.07 -33.67 -2.15
N ILE A 334 -4.45 -34.85 -1.67
CA ILE A 334 -5.82 -35.19 -1.34
C ILE A 334 -5.92 -35.30 0.16
N MET A 335 -6.66 -34.38 0.79
CA MET A 335 -6.88 -34.40 2.23
C MET A 335 -7.88 -35.51 2.61
N THR A 336 -7.75 -36.01 3.83
CA THR A 336 -8.68 -37.00 4.42
C THR A 336 -9.73 -36.34 5.32
N GLU A 337 -9.48 -35.11 5.73
CA GLU A 337 -10.35 -34.29 6.54
C GLU A 337 -11.60 -33.86 5.72
N GLU A 338 -12.67 -33.51 6.39
CA GLU A 338 -13.88 -32.97 5.77
C GLU A 338 -13.58 -31.62 5.08
N ALA A 339 -14.38 -31.30 4.06
CA ALA A 339 -14.30 -29.98 3.42
C ALA A 339 -14.61 -28.88 4.42
N GLY A 340 -13.76 -27.84 4.52
CA GLY A 340 -13.91 -26.80 5.52
C GLY A 340 -12.86 -25.71 5.44
N TYR A 341 -12.98 -24.74 6.33
CA TYR A 341 -11.98 -23.68 6.51
C TYR A 341 -10.93 -24.13 7.53
N TYR A 342 -9.67 -23.90 7.20
CA TYR A 342 -8.55 -24.41 8.00
C TYR A 342 -7.48 -23.34 8.21
N LYS A 343 -6.85 -23.36 9.40
CA LYS A 343 -5.48 -22.92 9.54
C LYS A 343 -4.59 -24.00 8.94
N VAL A 344 -3.75 -23.64 7.99
CA VAL A 344 -2.84 -24.53 7.29
C VAL A 344 -1.41 -24.14 7.68
N ASP A 345 -0.68 -25.07 8.29
CA ASP A 345 0.73 -24.93 8.59
C ASP A 345 1.52 -25.88 7.68
N VAL A 346 2.51 -25.36 6.95
CA VAL A 346 3.38 -26.13 6.03
C VAL A 346 4.83 -25.99 6.48
N ASP A 347 5.54 -27.10 6.61
CA ASP A 347 6.98 -27.13 6.82
C ASP A 347 7.66 -27.75 5.58
N LEU A 348 8.29 -26.88 4.76
CA LEU A 348 9.00 -27.33 3.56
C LEU A 348 10.27 -28.13 3.88
N SER A 349 10.90 -27.92 5.03
CA SER A 349 12.10 -28.67 5.45
C SER A 349 11.76 -30.09 5.88
N ALA A 350 10.71 -30.22 6.73
CA ALA A 350 10.18 -31.51 7.16
C ALA A 350 9.32 -32.20 6.08
N LYS A 351 8.87 -31.43 5.08
CA LYS A 351 8.00 -31.92 4.01
C LYS A 351 6.64 -32.38 4.54
N THR A 352 6.07 -31.61 5.43
CA THR A 352 4.80 -31.88 6.08
C THR A 352 3.84 -30.69 6.01
N TYR A 353 2.57 -30.95 6.16
CA TYR A 353 1.56 -29.93 6.45
C TYR A 353 0.60 -30.42 7.53
N THR A 354 -0.03 -29.51 8.23
CA THR A 354 -1.07 -29.79 9.23
C THR A 354 -2.27 -28.89 9.01
N LEU A 355 -3.46 -29.43 9.29
CA LEU A 355 -4.74 -28.74 9.16
C LEU A 355 -5.37 -28.61 10.54
N THR A 356 -5.64 -27.38 10.98
CA THR A 356 -6.40 -27.09 12.19
C THR A 356 -7.75 -26.53 11.76
N PRO A 357 -8.90 -27.19 12.07
CA PRO A 357 -10.19 -26.74 11.60
C PRO A 357 -10.61 -25.42 12.24
N ILE A 358 -11.21 -24.55 11.43
CA ILE A 358 -11.87 -23.33 11.86
C ILE A 358 -13.35 -23.46 11.52
N THR A 359 -14.16 -23.59 12.56
CA THR A 359 -15.60 -23.83 12.43
C THR A 359 -16.40 -22.54 12.43
N THR A 360 -15.91 -21.50 13.15
CA THR A 360 -16.51 -20.17 13.22
C THR A 360 -15.44 -19.10 13.13
N ILE A 361 -15.79 -17.95 12.59
CA ILE A 361 -15.10 -16.67 12.79
C ILE A 361 -16.16 -15.65 13.15
N GLY A 362 -15.93 -14.86 14.21
CA GLY A 362 -16.84 -13.84 14.67
C GLY A 362 -16.19 -12.48 14.88
N VAL A 363 -17.05 -11.46 14.87
CA VAL A 363 -16.69 -10.06 15.20
C VAL A 363 -16.90 -9.87 16.69
N ILE A 364 -15.87 -9.40 17.39
CA ILE A 364 -15.87 -9.19 18.84
C ILE A 364 -15.31 -7.81 19.18
N GLY A 365 -15.76 -7.19 20.25
CA GLY A 365 -15.22 -5.92 20.72
C GLY A 365 -16.26 -5.08 21.46
N ASP A 366 -15.81 -4.04 22.15
CA ASP A 366 -16.69 -3.13 22.89
C ASP A 366 -17.67 -2.34 22.00
N ALA A 367 -17.44 -2.32 20.70
CA ALA A 367 -18.38 -1.80 19.72
C ALA A 367 -19.54 -2.76 19.40
N THR A 368 -19.43 -4.08 19.71
CA THR A 368 -20.47 -5.08 19.47
C THR A 368 -21.40 -5.25 20.68
N GLU A 369 -22.57 -5.85 20.47
CA GLU A 369 -23.55 -6.14 21.56
C GLU A 369 -22.97 -7.05 22.65
N GLY A 370 -22.15 -8.04 22.26
CA GLY A 370 -21.50 -8.99 23.17
C GLY A 370 -20.25 -8.48 23.87
N GLY A 371 -19.79 -7.27 23.56
CA GLY A 371 -18.54 -6.72 24.08
C GLY A 371 -17.33 -7.61 23.74
N TRP A 372 -16.40 -7.73 24.68
CA TRP A 372 -15.24 -8.63 24.57
C TRP A 372 -15.52 -10.04 25.10
N ASP A 373 -16.75 -10.36 25.53
CA ASP A 373 -17.13 -11.65 26.11
C ASP A 373 -17.62 -12.63 25.05
N SER A 374 -18.45 -12.17 24.09
CA SER A 374 -18.97 -13.01 23.00
C SER A 374 -18.91 -12.30 21.66
N ASP A 375 -18.53 -13.01 20.63
CA ASP A 375 -18.52 -12.53 19.26
C ASP A 375 -19.85 -12.79 18.55
N GLN A 376 -20.01 -12.14 17.41
CA GLN A 376 -21.10 -12.35 16.48
C GLN A 376 -20.56 -13.08 15.25
N ASP A 377 -21.08 -14.27 15.00
CA ASP A 377 -20.61 -15.16 13.94
C ASP A 377 -20.77 -14.55 12.54
N MET A 378 -19.74 -14.73 11.73
CA MET A 378 -19.72 -14.45 10.31
C MET A 378 -20.04 -15.71 9.50
N THR A 379 -20.52 -15.53 8.29
CA THR A 379 -20.79 -16.63 7.35
C THR A 379 -19.66 -16.70 6.31
N TYR A 380 -19.14 -17.89 6.05
CA TYR A 380 -18.15 -18.06 4.98
C TYR A 380 -18.81 -18.01 3.60
N VAL A 381 -18.27 -17.19 2.72
CA VAL A 381 -18.63 -17.10 1.29
C VAL A 381 -17.49 -17.70 0.49
N PRO A 382 -17.73 -18.80 -0.26
CA PRO A 382 -16.68 -19.47 -1.01
C PRO A 382 -16.21 -18.66 -2.21
N TYR A 383 -15.08 -19.07 -2.79
CA TYR A 383 -14.55 -18.54 -4.03
C TYR A 383 -15.60 -18.46 -5.14
N ASN A 384 -15.69 -17.32 -5.80
CA ASN A 384 -16.57 -17.11 -6.94
C ASN A 384 -15.81 -17.29 -8.25
N SER A 385 -16.09 -18.38 -8.98
CA SER A 385 -15.41 -18.70 -10.24
C SER A 385 -15.74 -17.75 -11.40
N GLU A 386 -16.86 -17.02 -11.33
CA GLU A 386 -17.27 -16.07 -12.37
C GLU A 386 -16.55 -14.72 -12.21
N THR A 387 -16.57 -14.16 -11.01
CA THR A 387 -15.93 -12.87 -10.70
C THR A 387 -14.47 -13.00 -10.33
N LYS A 388 -13.99 -14.22 -10.03
CA LYS A 388 -12.65 -14.51 -9.48
C LYS A 388 -12.43 -13.90 -8.09
N GLU A 389 -13.49 -13.59 -7.38
CA GLU A 389 -13.40 -13.09 -6.01
C GLU A 389 -12.95 -14.23 -5.07
N PRO A 390 -11.89 -14.04 -4.28
CA PRO A 390 -11.46 -15.00 -3.27
C PRO A 390 -12.56 -15.27 -2.23
N GLY A 391 -12.52 -16.44 -1.58
CA GLY A 391 -13.41 -16.71 -0.46
C GLY A 391 -13.14 -15.76 0.72
N TYR A 392 -14.22 -15.40 1.43
CA TYR A 392 -14.17 -14.49 2.58
C TYR A 392 -15.24 -14.83 3.61
N TRP A 393 -15.08 -14.30 4.81
CA TRP A 393 -16.12 -14.33 5.83
C TRP A 393 -16.90 -13.03 5.83
N GLU A 394 -18.24 -13.08 5.96
CA GLU A 394 -19.07 -11.88 5.99
C GLU A 394 -20.08 -11.89 7.14
N ILE A 395 -20.37 -10.71 7.64
CA ILE A 395 -21.57 -10.43 8.44
C ILE A 395 -22.23 -9.18 7.88
N LYS A 396 -23.55 -9.22 7.70
CA LYS A 396 -24.35 -8.12 7.17
C LYS A 396 -25.21 -7.49 8.26
N ASP A 397 -25.46 -6.20 8.12
CA ASP A 397 -26.36 -5.44 8.99
C ASP A 397 -25.96 -5.48 10.48
N ILE A 398 -24.66 -5.66 10.80
CA ILE A 398 -24.19 -5.60 12.18
C ILE A 398 -24.28 -4.16 12.71
N ASN A 399 -24.94 -3.98 13.86
CA ASN A 399 -25.02 -2.70 14.55
C ASN A 399 -23.82 -2.54 15.49
N LEU A 400 -22.99 -1.53 15.23
CA LEU A 400 -21.85 -1.20 16.05
C LEU A 400 -22.07 0.13 16.77
N THR A 401 -21.63 0.23 18.04
CA THR A 401 -21.44 1.48 18.74
C THR A 401 -20.06 2.04 18.39
N ALA A 402 -19.79 3.31 18.74
CA ALA A 402 -18.43 3.85 18.64
C ALA A 402 -17.51 3.12 19.63
N GLY A 403 -16.43 2.51 19.15
CA GLY A 403 -15.55 1.68 19.95
C GLY A 403 -14.54 0.91 19.10
N ALA A 404 -14.24 -0.29 19.52
CA ALA A 404 -13.25 -1.15 18.89
C ALA A 404 -13.80 -2.54 18.56
N ILE A 405 -13.29 -3.15 17.49
CA ILE A 405 -13.56 -4.54 17.12
C ILE A 405 -12.27 -5.30 16.83
N LYS A 406 -12.36 -6.61 16.87
CA LYS A 406 -11.41 -7.59 16.34
C LYS A 406 -12.18 -8.76 15.74
N PHE A 407 -11.46 -9.69 15.13
CA PHE A 407 -12.01 -10.97 14.70
C PHE A 407 -11.34 -12.09 15.49
N ARG A 408 -12.07 -13.17 15.81
CA ARG A 408 -11.51 -14.37 16.39
C ARG A 408 -12.15 -15.62 15.79
N ALA A 409 -11.41 -16.74 15.84
CA ALA A 409 -11.90 -18.03 15.37
C ALA A 409 -12.32 -18.93 16.54
N ASN A 410 -13.30 -19.81 16.30
CA ASN A 410 -13.72 -20.88 17.21
C ASN A 410 -14.05 -20.39 18.62
N ASP A 411 -14.62 -19.20 18.77
CA ASP A 411 -14.98 -18.56 20.06
C ASP A 411 -13.80 -18.43 21.05
N ALA A 412 -12.55 -18.49 20.53
CA ALA A 412 -11.33 -18.50 21.32
C ALA A 412 -10.33 -17.43 20.86
N TRP A 413 -9.34 -17.12 21.71
CA TRP A 413 -8.30 -16.15 21.39
C TRP A 413 -7.01 -16.76 20.83
N ASP A 414 -7.00 -18.08 20.61
CA ASP A 414 -5.84 -18.76 20.01
C ASP A 414 -5.57 -18.33 18.57
N ILE A 415 -6.63 -17.92 17.84
CA ILE A 415 -6.54 -17.37 16.49
C ILE A 415 -7.43 -16.13 16.43
N SER A 416 -6.82 -14.99 16.19
CA SER A 416 -7.52 -13.69 16.10
C SER A 416 -6.85 -12.77 15.07
N TRP A 417 -7.60 -11.80 14.55
CA TRP A 417 -7.10 -10.79 13.60
C TRP A 417 -7.48 -9.39 14.07
N GLY A 418 -6.54 -8.45 13.89
CA GLY A 418 -6.73 -7.04 14.23
C GLY A 418 -5.64 -6.16 13.67
N GLY A 419 -5.68 -4.85 13.97
CA GLY A 419 -4.70 -3.87 13.52
C GLY A 419 -5.15 -3.08 12.30
N ASP A 420 -4.27 -2.86 11.34
CA ASP A 420 -4.60 -2.13 10.10
C ASP A 420 -5.58 -2.97 9.24
N ILE A 421 -6.70 -2.37 8.85
CA ILE A 421 -7.76 -3.05 8.07
C ILE A 421 -7.28 -3.58 6.71
N ASN A 422 -6.21 -3.03 6.15
CA ASN A 422 -5.61 -3.47 4.88
C ASN A 422 -4.49 -4.50 5.07
N SER A 423 -4.03 -4.71 6.31
CA SER A 423 -2.92 -5.60 6.65
C SER A 423 -3.06 -6.09 8.09
N LEU A 424 -4.08 -6.92 8.34
CA LEU A 424 -4.38 -7.43 9.67
C LEU A 424 -3.25 -8.33 10.17
N THR A 425 -2.92 -8.15 11.45
CA THR A 425 -1.97 -9.01 12.17
C THR A 425 -2.71 -10.13 12.87
N THR A 426 -2.21 -11.35 12.74
CA THR A 426 -2.73 -12.54 13.42
C THR A 426 -2.24 -12.59 14.87
N ASN A 427 -3.13 -12.88 15.81
CA ASN A 427 -2.97 -13.05 17.26
C ASN A 427 -2.53 -11.80 18.05
N ASN A 428 -1.58 -11.01 17.55
CA ASN A 428 -1.02 -9.84 18.23
C ASN A 428 -1.49 -8.51 17.64
N GLY A 429 -2.45 -8.53 16.71
CA GLY A 429 -3.00 -7.31 16.10
C GLY A 429 -3.69 -6.40 17.13
N GLY A 430 -3.52 -5.09 16.96
CA GLY A 430 -4.25 -4.09 17.73
C GLY A 430 -5.77 -4.11 17.48
N ASN A 431 -6.51 -3.29 18.21
CA ASN A 431 -7.94 -3.11 17.97
C ASN A 431 -8.19 -2.28 16.70
N ILE A 432 -9.30 -2.55 16.01
CA ILE A 432 -9.79 -1.78 14.88
C ILE A 432 -10.84 -0.80 15.41
N THR A 433 -10.58 0.50 15.30
CA THR A 433 -11.53 1.53 15.75
C THR A 433 -12.66 1.69 14.74
N VAL A 434 -13.90 1.73 15.21
CA VAL A 434 -15.10 1.95 14.40
C VAL A 434 -15.97 3.05 14.97
N GLU A 435 -16.72 3.73 14.10
CA GLU A 435 -17.77 4.67 14.51
C GLU A 435 -19.10 3.93 14.70
N ALA A 436 -20.03 4.54 15.43
CA ALA A 436 -21.39 4.01 15.54
C ALA A 436 -22.08 3.96 14.18
N GLY A 437 -22.78 2.87 13.91
CA GLY A 437 -23.53 2.67 12.67
C GLY A 437 -23.85 1.21 12.38
N THR A 438 -24.60 0.98 11.31
CA THR A 438 -24.86 -0.36 10.76
C THR A 438 -23.84 -0.64 9.66
N TYR A 439 -23.21 -1.81 9.68
CA TYR A 439 -22.15 -2.18 8.76
C TYR A 439 -22.40 -3.52 8.07
N ASP A 440 -21.91 -3.64 6.85
CA ASP A 440 -21.56 -4.91 6.24
C ASP A 440 -20.03 -5.06 6.36
N ILE A 441 -19.57 -6.20 6.86
CA ILE A 441 -18.15 -6.48 7.10
C ILE A 441 -17.75 -7.72 6.31
N LYS A 442 -16.66 -7.61 5.54
CA LYS A 442 -15.99 -8.76 4.92
C LYS A 442 -14.60 -8.93 5.56
N LEU A 443 -14.24 -10.15 5.88
CA LEU A 443 -12.91 -10.53 6.34
C LEU A 443 -12.28 -11.53 5.38
N TYR A 444 -11.16 -11.17 4.80
CA TYR A 444 -10.25 -12.05 4.08
C TYR A 444 -9.17 -12.51 5.07
N ALA A 445 -9.44 -13.63 5.75
CA ALA A 445 -8.59 -14.14 6.82
C ALA A 445 -7.41 -14.95 6.24
N TRP A 446 -6.57 -14.31 5.45
CA TRP A 446 -5.39 -14.91 4.85
C TRP A 446 -4.23 -15.03 5.85
N ALA A 447 -2.99 -15.06 5.35
CA ALA A 447 -1.80 -15.11 6.18
C ALA A 447 -1.55 -13.81 6.98
N ASP A 448 -0.74 -13.89 8.02
CA ASP A 448 -0.34 -12.77 8.87
C ASP A 448 0.25 -11.61 8.06
N GLY A 449 -0.25 -10.40 8.26
CA GLY A 449 0.13 -9.20 7.53
C GLY A 449 -0.45 -9.09 6.11
N TYR A 450 -1.17 -10.10 5.63
CA TYR A 450 -1.86 -10.11 4.35
C TYR A 450 -3.39 -10.21 4.48
N ALA A 451 -3.88 -10.62 5.64
CA ALA A 451 -5.31 -10.58 5.93
C ALA A 451 -5.82 -9.14 5.89
N LYS A 452 -7.06 -8.95 5.46
CA LYS A 452 -7.70 -7.62 5.40
C LYS A 452 -9.18 -7.70 5.73
N CYS A 453 -9.76 -6.57 6.12
CA CYS A 453 -11.21 -6.46 6.24
C CYS A 453 -11.75 -5.23 5.51
N GLU A 454 -12.98 -5.34 5.04
CA GLU A 454 -13.72 -4.26 4.41
C GLU A 454 -14.92 -3.92 5.31
N LEU A 455 -15.02 -2.65 5.70
CA LEU A 455 -16.09 -2.12 6.56
C LEU A 455 -16.95 -1.18 5.72
N THR A 456 -18.14 -1.62 5.33
CA THR A 456 -19.09 -0.80 4.56
C THR A 456 -20.18 -0.28 5.47
N LYS A 457 -20.15 1.00 5.83
CA LYS A 457 -21.20 1.67 6.60
C LYS A 457 -22.40 1.96 5.71
N LYS A 458 -23.62 1.63 6.21
CA LYS A 458 -24.90 1.88 5.54
C LYS A 458 -25.46 3.26 5.82
#